data_f1a4fea608f06bc9bf23f63558e37420
#
_entry.id   f1a4fea608f06bc9bf23f63558e37420
#
_cell.length_a   1.000
_cell.length_b   1.000
_cell.length_c   1.000
_cell.angle_alpha   90.00
_cell.angle_beta   90.00
_cell.angle_gamma   90.00
#
_symmetry.space_group_name_H-M   'P 1'
#
loop_
_entity.id
_entity.type
_entity.pdbx_description
1 polymer ?
#
loop_
_entity_poly.entity_id
_entity_poly.type
_entity_poly.pdbx_seq_one_letter_code
_entity_poly.pdbx_strand_id
1 'polypeptide(L)'
;YRYFSTKIELVIETAGHYWEQVAGKYLTELERAESVSLKKWSGYQRLEQILHIFCRIFEEEKAFLKFLQEFDVFVKKYEISQEGLSDYEDGILKLKPYVTNALETGLKDGSLAFVCSVDEMYFSLTHTLLSLMEKLAVGGDILTSDRIVERNVQLQVMTGVILRGLQQNSLDKK
;
A
#
# COMPACT_ATOMS: atom_id res chain seq x y z
N TYR A 1 -22.53 -10.07 26.63
CA TYR A 1 -22.00 -9.18 25.60
C TYR A 1 -20.99 -8.22 26.20
N ARG A 2 -19.68 -8.53 26.17
CA ARG A 2 -18.59 -7.57 26.36
C ARG A 2 -17.35 -8.11 25.64
N TYR A 3 -17.28 -7.87 24.34
CA TYR A 3 -16.06 -8.15 23.59
C TYR A 3 -15.06 -6.99 23.66
N PHE A 4 -15.54 -5.75 24.00
CA PHE A 4 -14.70 -4.55 24.08
C PHE A 4 -15.00 -3.81 25.38
N SER A 5 -13.96 -3.40 26.10
CA SER A 5 -14.11 -2.66 27.37
C SER A 5 -14.40 -1.18 27.12
N THR A 6 -13.96 -0.65 25.97
CA THR A 6 -14.13 0.76 25.60
C THR A 6 -14.47 0.93 24.11
N LYS A 7 -15.05 2.10 23.76
CA LYS A 7 -15.24 2.50 22.36
C LYS A 7 -13.91 2.61 21.60
N ILE A 8 -12.83 2.99 22.28
CA ILE A 8 -11.50 3.14 21.70
C ILE A 8 -10.98 1.77 21.25
N GLU A 9 -11.03 0.77 22.11
CA GLU A 9 -10.64 -0.60 21.76
C GLU A 9 -11.43 -1.14 20.56
N LEU A 10 -12.75 -0.94 20.55
CA LEU A 10 -13.58 -1.35 19.42
C LEU A 10 -13.11 -0.73 18.09
N VAL A 11 -12.78 0.57 18.10
CA VAL A 11 -12.32 1.26 16.88
C VAL A 11 -10.95 0.76 16.43
N ILE A 12 -10.01 0.53 17.36
CA ILE A 12 -8.68 0.00 17.05
C ILE A 12 -8.77 -1.41 16.47
N GLU A 13 -9.53 -2.30 17.11
CA GLU A 13 -9.73 -3.67 16.60
C GLU A 13 -10.43 -3.69 15.25
N THR A 14 -11.41 -2.79 15.04
CA THR A 14 -12.06 -2.64 13.73
C THR A 14 -11.04 -2.24 12.67
N ALA A 15 -10.12 -1.33 12.99
CA ALA A 15 -9.07 -0.90 12.08
C ALA A 15 -8.10 -2.05 11.74
N GLY A 16 -7.64 -2.80 12.73
CA GLY A 16 -6.79 -3.98 12.54
C GLY A 16 -7.48 -5.04 11.68
N HIS A 17 -8.74 -5.36 11.99
CA HIS A 17 -9.52 -6.33 11.23
C HIS A 17 -9.75 -5.90 9.77
N TYR A 18 -9.97 -4.61 9.52
CA TYR A 18 -10.10 -4.08 8.17
C TYR A 18 -8.81 -4.27 7.38
N TRP A 19 -7.64 -3.96 7.98
CA TRP A 19 -6.35 -4.24 7.34
C TRP A 19 -6.15 -5.72 7.04
N GLU A 20 -6.48 -6.60 7.98
CA GLU A 20 -6.40 -8.05 7.78
C GLU A 20 -7.24 -8.55 6.62
N GLN A 21 -8.49 -8.07 6.51
CA GLN A 21 -9.38 -8.45 5.43
C GLN A 21 -8.85 -7.96 4.07
N VAL A 22 -8.47 -6.69 3.98
CA VAL A 22 -8.00 -6.10 2.72
C VAL A 22 -6.66 -6.72 2.33
N ALA A 23 -5.66 -6.73 3.21
CA ALA A 23 -4.36 -7.33 2.93
C ALA A 23 -4.50 -8.81 2.60
N GLY A 24 -5.23 -9.59 3.40
CA GLY A 24 -5.42 -11.04 3.19
C GLY A 24 -6.02 -11.36 1.82
N LYS A 25 -7.04 -10.60 1.37
CA LYS A 25 -7.66 -10.75 0.05
C LYS A 25 -6.62 -10.62 -1.06
N TYR A 26 -5.92 -9.50 -1.10
CA TYR A 26 -5.03 -9.16 -2.22
C TYR A 26 -3.71 -9.92 -2.18
N LEU A 27 -3.16 -10.21 -0.98
CA LEU A 27 -1.95 -11.02 -0.86
C LEU A 27 -2.18 -12.47 -1.28
N THR A 28 -3.32 -13.05 -0.93
CA THR A 28 -3.70 -14.41 -1.40
C THR A 28 -3.82 -14.46 -2.93
N GLU A 29 -4.37 -13.42 -3.54
CA GLU A 29 -4.44 -13.33 -5.00
C GLU A 29 -3.05 -13.21 -5.64
N LEU A 30 -2.15 -12.42 -5.05
CA LEU A 30 -0.76 -12.26 -5.51
C LEU A 30 -0.01 -13.59 -5.46
N GLU A 31 -0.10 -14.31 -4.35
CA GLU A 31 0.52 -15.64 -4.17
C GLU A 31 -0.02 -16.65 -5.18
N ARG A 32 -1.34 -16.65 -5.43
CA ARG A 32 -1.95 -17.51 -6.44
C ARG A 32 -1.45 -17.16 -7.83
N ALA A 33 -1.40 -15.88 -8.19
CA ALA A 33 -0.92 -15.45 -9.50
C ALA A 33 0.54 -15.84 -9.73
N GLU A 34 1.39 -15.72 -8.71
CA GLU A 34 2.78 -16.15 -8.78
C GLU A 34 2.91 -17.67 -8.89
N SER A 35 2.10 -18.44 -8.15
CA SER A 35 2.16 -19.90 -8.13
C SER A 35 1.78 -20.56 -9.46
N VAL A 36 0.89 -19.95 -10.24
CA VAL A 36 0.47 -20.46 -11.56
C VAL A 36 1.34 -19.92 -12.71
N SER A 37 2.26 -19.01 -12.43
CA SER A 37 3.16 -18.47 -13.45
C SER A 37 4.15 -19.53 -13.92
N LEU A 38 4.24 -19.71 -15.23
CA LEU A 38 5.21 -20.63 -15.86
C LEU A 38 6.66 -20.19 -15.71
N LYS A 39 6.89 -18.92 -15.41
CA LYS A 39 8.21 -18.32 -15.19
C LYS A 39 8.27 -17.65 -13.83
N LYS A 40 9.39 -17.77 -13.15
CA LYS A 40 9.65 -17.01 -11.94
C LYS A 40 9.67 -15.52 -12.26
N TRP A 41 8.88 -14.73 -11.53
CA TRP A 41 8.84 -13.30 -11.71
C TRP A 41 10.15 -12.63 -11.30
N SER A 42 10.60 -11.65 -12.08
CA SER A 42 11.65 -10.72 -11.66
C SER A 42 11.14 -9.81 -10.54
N GLY A 43 12.07 -9.14 -9.83
CA GLY A 43 11.68 -8.16 -8.83
C GLY A 43 10.83 -7.02 -9.41
N TYR A 44 11.13 -6.57 -10.64
CA TYR A 44 10.31 -5.60 -11.38
C TYR A 44 8.88 -6.10 -11.59
N GLN A 45 8.70 -7.34 -12.07
CA GLN A 45 7.38 -7.92 -12.31
C GLN A 45 6.58 -8.08 -11.01
N ARG A 46 7.22 -8.48 -9.91
CA ARG A 46 6.59 -8.54 -8.59
C ARG A 46 6.14 -7.17 -8.12
N LEU A 47 7.00 -6.16 -8.22
CA LEU A 47 6.66 -4.80 -7.85
C LEU A 47 5.51 -4.27 -8.71
N GLU A 48 5.50 -4.53 -10.02
CA GLU A 48 4.42 -4.18 -10.92
C GLU A 48 3.07 -4.76 -10.45
N GLN A 49 3.03 -6.04 -10.09
CA GLN A 49 1.80 -6.67 -9.57
C GLN A 49 1.36 -6.05 -8.24
N ILE A 50 2.30 -5.73 -7.34
CA ILE A 50 1.99 -5.05 -6.09
C ILE A 50 1.41 -3.66 -6.34
N LEU A 51 1.98 -2.88 -7.26
CA LEU A 51 1.45 -1.57 -7.63
C LEU A 51 0.05 -1.66 -8.27
N HIS A 52 -0.21 -2.70 -9.04
CA HIS A 52 -1.57 -3.01 -9.54
C HIS A 52 -2.55 -3.29 -8.39
N ILE A 53 -2.11 -3.98 -7.33
CA ILE A 53 -2.93 -4.22 -6.14
C ILE A 53 -3.32 -2.88 -5.48
N PHE A 54 -2.42 -1.92 -5.34
CA PHE A 54 -2.77 -0.59 -4.82
C PHE A 54 -3.85 0.10 -5.67
N CYS A 55 -3.76 0.02 -7.00
CA CYS A 55 -4.80 0.56 -7.88
C CYS A 55 -6.15 -0.15 -7.65
N ARG A 56 -6.16 -1.46 -7.50
CA ARG A 56 -7.38 -2.24 -7.23
C ARG A 56 -7.97 -1.94 -5.85
N ILE A 57 -7.15 -1.84 -4.81
CA ILE A 57 -7.61 -1.41 -3.47
C ILE A 57 -8.29 -0.05 -3.58
N PHE A 58 -7.72 0.88 -4.33
CA PHE A 58 -8.33 2.19 -4.53
C PHE A 58 -9.70 2.12 -5.23
N GLU A 59 -9.87 1.24 -6.21
CA GLU A 59 -11.12 1.07 -6.94
C GLU A 59 -12.18 0.33 -6.13
N GLU A 60 -11.80 -0.75 -5.45
CA GLU A 60 -12.70 -1.70 -4.81
C GLU A 60 -12.97 -1.38 -3.33
N GLU A 61 -12.02 -0.76 -2.63
CA GLU A 61 -12.05 -0.62 -1.16
C GLU A 61 -12.14 0.85 -0.69
N LYS A 62 -12.96 1.67 -1.36
CA LYS A 62 -13.10 3.11 -1.04
C LYS A 62 -13.55 3.37 0.40
N ALA A 63 -14.39 2.50 0.94
CA ALA A 63 -14.83 2.61 2.33
C ALA A 63 -13.68 2.41 3.33
N PHE A 64 -12.77 1.50 3.04
CA PHE A 64 -11.55 1.26 3.80
C PHE A 64 -10.65 2.50 3.81
N LEU A 65 -10.37 3.10 2.64
CA LEU A 65 -9.53 4.30 2.54
C LEU A 65 -10.11 5.50 3.30
N LYS A 66 -11.43 5.69 3.24
CA LYS A 66 -12.12 6.71 4.03
C LYS A 66 -11.99 6.44 5.52
N PHE A 67 -12.18 5.18 5.91
CA PHE A 67 -12.03 4.77 7.30
C PHE A 67 -10.60 5.04 7.82
N LEU A 68 -9.54 4.75 7.05
CA LEU A 68 -8.16 5.02 7.45
C LEU A 68 -7.92 6.49 7.77
N GLN A 69 -8.40 7.39 6.91
CA GLN A 69 -8.26 8.83 7.16
C GLN A 69 -8.99 9.28 8.43
N GLU A 70 -10.20 8.76 8.68
CA GLU A 70 -10.95 9.05 9.91
C GLU A 70 -10.26 8.43 11.13
N PHE A 71 -9.65 7.26 10.98
CA PHE A 71 -8.91 6.58 12.03
C PHE A 71 -7.66 7.36 12.44
N ASP A 72 -6.91 7.93 11.53
CA ASP A 72 -5.75 8.78 11.83
C ASP A 72 -6.15 10.01 12.66
N VAL A 73 -7.28 10.63 12.32
CA VAL A 73 -7.86 11.74 13.09
C VAL A 73 -8.30 11.27 14.48
N PHE A 74 -8.90 10.09 14.55
CA PHE A 74 -9.34 9.48 15.81
C PHE A 74 -8.15 9.20 16.73
N VAL A 75 -7.08 8.57 16.23
CA VAL A 75 -5.86 8.26 16.98
C VAL A 75 -5.26 9.53 17.60
N LYS A 76 -5.13 10.59 16.78
CA LYS A 76 -4.61 11.89 17.25
C LYS A 76 -5.53 12.53 18.28
N LYS A 77 -6.84 12.51 18.06
CA LYS A 77 -7.83 13.14 18.94
C LYS A 77 -7.88 12.51 20.33
N TYR A 78 -7.71 11.20 20.42
CA TYR A 78 -7.77 10.45 21.68
C TYR A 78 -6.39 10.14 22.25
N GLU A 79 -5.33 10.70 21.65
CA GLU A 79 -3.94 10.55 22.11
C GLU A 79 -3.57 9.08 22.37
N ILE A 80 -3.97 8.20 21.45
CA ILE A 80 -3.74 6.75 21.59
C ILE A 80 -2.24 6.49 21.51
N SER A 81 -1.71 5.75 22.50
CA SER A 81 -0.29 5.42 22.57
C SER A 81 0.11 4.43 21.47
N GLN A 82 1.42 4.41 21.14
CA GLN A 82 1.98 3.41 20.20
C GLN A 82 1.74 1.97 20.67
N GLU A 83 1.83 1.73 21.98
CA GLU A 83 1.54 0.41 22.57
C GLU A 83 0.08 -0.02 22.30
N GLY A 84 -0.87 0.92 22.39
CA GLY A 84 -2.29 0.67 22.08
C GLY A 84 -2.56 0.42 20.59
N LEU A 85 -1.60 0.69 19.71
CA LEU A 85 -1.72 0.51 18.26
C LEU A 85 -0.92 -0.69 17.73
N SER A 86 -0.24 -1.48 18.59
CA SER A 86 0.67 -2.56 18.15
C SER A 86 -0.02 -3.56 17.22
N ASP A 87 -1.20 -4.05 17.56
CA ASP A 87 -1.94 -5.04 16.76
C ASP A 87 -2.41 -4.45 15.41
N TYR A 88 -2.73 -3.16 15.39
CA TYR A 88 -3.05 -2.43 14.17
C TYR A 88 -1.82 -2.29 13.26
N GLU A 89 -0.66 -1.94 13.85
CA GLU A 89 0.61 -1.83 13.13
C GLU A 89 1.04 -3.18 12.54
N ASP A 90 0.89 -4.27 13.29
CA ASP A 90 1.16 -5.63 12.82
C ASP A 90 0.31 -5.98 11.60
N GLY A 91 -0.95 -5.55 11.57
CA GLY A 91 -1.84 -5.70 10.40
C GLY A 91 -1.30 -4.99 9.16
N ILE A 92 -0.84 -3.75 9.31
CA ILE A 92 -0.24 -2.96 8.21
C ILE A 92 1.06 -3.62 7.72
N LEU A 93 1.91 -4.06 8.64
CA LEU A 93 3.22 -4.64 8.32
C LEU A 93 3.14 -6.00 7.62
N LYS A 94 1.97 -6.65 7.54
CA LYS A 94 1.79 -7.89 6.74
C LYS A 94 2.14 -7.70 5.27
N LEU A 95 1.99 -6.50 4.72
CA LEU A 95 2.37 -6.17 3.35
C LEU A 95 3.89 -6.03 3.17
N LYS A 96 4.62 -5.67 4.24
CA LYS A 96 6.06 -5.35 4.17
C LYS A 96 6.90 -6.46 3.51
N PRO A 97 6.80 -7.75 3.91
CA PRO A 97 7.61 -8.81 3.32
C PRO A 97 7.46 -8.95 1.80
N TYR A 98 6.26 -8.71 1.27
CA TYR A 98 5.99 -8.82 -0.17
C TYR A 98 6.68 -7.71 -0.96
N VAL A 99 6.57 -6.48 -0.48
CA VAL A 99 7.20 -5.32 -1.13
C VAL A 99 8.72 -5.39 -0.99
N THR A 100 9.24 -5.65 0.21
CA THR A 100 10.71 -5.75 0.43
C THR A 100 11.32 -6.89 -0.37
N ASN A 101 10.66 -8.06 -0.45
CA ASN A 101 11.11 -9.18 -1.29
C ASN A 101 11.14 -8.82 -2.78
N ALA A 102 10.15 -8.06 -3.28
CA ALA A 102 10.15 -7.59 -4.66
C ALA A 102 11.34 -6.63 -4.93
N LEU A 103 11.59 -5.70 -4.01
CA LEU A 103 12.70 -4.74 -4.10
C LEU A 103 14.07 -5.44 -4.03
N GLU A 104 14.28 -6.33 -3.05
CA GLU A 104 15.51 -7.11 -2.89
C GLU A 104 15.77 -8.01 -4.11
N THR A 105 14.73 -8.69 -4.59
CA THR A 105 14.82 -9.53 -5.79
C THR A 105 15.21 -8.69 -6.99
N GLY A 106 14.62 -7.49 -7.14
CA GLY A 106 14.89 -6.59 -8.26
C GLY A 106 16.32 -6.03 -8.25
N LEU A 107 16.86 -5.71 -7.08
CA LEU A 107 18.27 -5.34 -6.94
C LEU A 107 19.19 -6.50 -7.30
N LYS A 108 18.83 -7.73 -6.89
CA LYS A 108 19.61 -8.95 -7.08
C LYS A 108 19.63 -9.44 -8.54
N ASP A 109 18.49 -9.38 -9.22
CA ASP A 109 18.34 -9.81 -10.61
C ASP A 109 18.63 -8.68 -11.61
N GLY A 110 18.89 -7.46 -11.12
CA GLY A 110 19.18 -6.29 -11.92
C GLY A 110 17.99 -5.73 -12.68
N SER A 111 16.77 -6.07 -12.28
CA SER A 111 15.55 -5.51 -12.88
C SER A 111 15.11 -4.19 -12.26
N LEU A 112 15.59 -3.90 -11.03
CA LEU A 112 15.40 -2.64 -10.33
C LEU A 112 16.73 -2.02 -9.93
N ALA A 113 16.79 -0.69 -9.84
CA ALA A 113 17.93 0.08 -9.38
C ALA A 113 17.49 1.27 -8.51
N PHE A 114 18.07 1.39 -7.32
CA PHE A 114 17.93 2.53 -6.43
C PHE A 114 19.09 2.55 -5.42
N VAL A 115 19.36 3.70 -4.80
CA VAL A 115 20.55 3.90 -3.95
C VAL A 115 20.26 3.95 -2.45
N CYS A 116 18.98 4.11 -2.08
CA CYS A 116 18.58 4.07 -0.66
C CYS A 116 18.45 2.62 -0.17
N SER A 117 18.27 2.43 1.14
CA SER A 117 17.99 1.11 1.70
C SER A 117 16.60 0.59 1.26
N VAL A 118 16.41 -0.73 1.33
CA VAL A 118 15.13 -1.36 1.01
C VAL A 118 14.02 -0.86 1.93
N ASP A 119 14.30 -0.63 3.21
CA ASP A 119 13.33 -0.08 4.15
C ASP A 119 12.95 1.36 3.82
N GLU A 120 13.92 2.22 3.49
CA GLU A 120 13.64 3.59 3.05
C GLU A 120 12.75 3.60 1.80
N MET A 121 13.05 2.73 0.84
CA MET A 121 12.23 2.59 -0.37
C MET A 121 10.82 2.07 -0.03
N TYR A 122 10.70 1.05 0.81
CA TYR A 122 9.42 0.50 1.24
C TYR A 122 8.52 1.57 1.85
N PHE A 123 8.99 2.28 2.88
CA PHE A 123 8.19 3.31 3.54
C PHE A 123 7.87 4.48 2.62
N SER A 124 8.82 4.89 1.78
CA SER A 124 8.58 5.97 0.81
C SER A 124 7.50 5.62 -0.19
N LEU A 125 7.53 4.39 -0.74
CA LEU A 125 6.52 3.91 -1.68
C LEU A 125 5.14 3.79 -1.04
N THR A 126 5.06 3.09 0.09
CA THR A 126 3.77 2.79 0.72
C THR A 126 3.11 4.04 1.28
N HIS A 127 3.85 4.92 1.94
CA HIS A 127 3.31 6.19 2.43
C HIS A 127 2.86 7.11 1.30
N THR A 128 3.63 7.21 0.21
CA THR A 128 3.24 8.02 -0.95
C THR A 128 1.95 7.50 -1.57
N LEU A 129 1.85 6.19 -1.80
CA LEU A 129 0.68 5.60 -2.44
C LEU A 129 -0.56 5.67 -1.55
N LEU A 130 -0.44 5.30 -0.27
CA LEU A 130 -1.57 5.37 0.67
C LEU A 130 -2.08 6.80 0.83
N SER A 131 -1.18 7.78 1.03
CA SER A 131 -1.58 9.19 1.14
C SER A 131 -2.27 9.71 -0.13
N LEU A 132 -1.78 9.31 -1.31
CA LEU A 132 -2.46 9.65 -2.57
C LEU A 132 -3.84 9.00 -2.67
N MET A 133 -3.94 7.71 -2.35
CA MET A 133 -5.19 6.97 -2.38
C MET A 133 -6.24 7.57 -1.42
N GLU A 134 -5.86 7.91 -0.20
CA GLU A 134 -6.72 8.58 0.78
C GLU A 134 -7.17 9.96 0.28
N LYS A 135 -6.23 10.78 -0.21
CA LYS A 135 -6.55 12.09 -0.81
C LYS A 135 -7.58 11.95 -1.93
N LEU A 136 -7.39 10.99 -2.83
CA LEU A 136 -8.29 10.77 -3.96
C LEU A 136 -9.64 10.17 -3.53
N ALA A 137 -9.66 9.30 -2.50
CA ALA A 137 -10.88 8.66 -2.02
C ALA A 137 -11.80 9.65 -1.28
N VAL A 138 -11.25 10.57 -0.51
CA VAL A 138 -12.00 11.47 0.38
C VAL A 138 -12.11 12.88 -0.20
N GLY A 139 -11.01 13.44 -0.70
CA GLY A 139 -10.92 14.84 -1.13
C GLY A 139 -10.94 15.05 -2.64
N GLY A 140 -11.12 14.01 -3.43
CA GLY A 140 -10.96 14.08 -4.88
C GLY A 140 -12.09 14.78 -5.66
N ASP A 141 -13.01 15.50 -4.99
CA ASP A 141 -14.08 16.27 -5.59
C ASP A 141 -14.44 17.55 -4.81
N ILE A 142 -13.61 17.92 -3.85
CA ILE A 142 -13.80 19.14 -3.04
C ILE A 142 -13.63 20.39 -3.90
N LEU A 143 -12.59 20.41 -4.73
CA LEU A 143 -12.29 21.55 -5.61
C LEU A 143 -12.66 21.22 -7.06
N THR A 144 -12.99 22.24 -7.83
CA THR A 144 -13.25 22.08 -9.27
C THR A 144 -12.03 21.48 -9.99
N SER A 145 -10.82 21.85 -9.59
CA SER A 145 -9.57 21.32 -10.13
C SER A 145 -9.37 19.82 -9.85
N ASP A 146 -9.97 19.28 -8.79
CA ASP A 146 -9.89 17.85 -8.45
C ASP A 146 -10.60 16.96 -9.48
N ARG A 147 -11.45 17.56 -10.31
CA ARG A 147 -12.26 16.86 -11.33
C ARG A 147 -11.66 16.90 -12.73
N ILE A 148 -10.53 17.60 -12.93
CA ILE A 148 -9.90 17.75 -14.25
C ILE A 148 -9.37 16.43 -14.78
N VAL A 149 -8.85 15.58 -13.88
CA VAL A 149 -8.31 14.26 -14.21
C VAL A 149 -9.00 13.19 -13.35
N GLU A 150 -9.43 12.11 -13.98
CA GLU A 150 -10.01 10.97 -13.30
C GLU A 150 -9.09 10.43 -12.20
N ARG A 151 -9.66 10.11 -11.04
CA ARG A 151 -8.89 9.69 -9.85
C ARG A 151 -8.06 8.43 -10.09
N ASN A 152 -8.65 7.44 -10.77
CA ASN A 152 -7.96 6.19 -11.12
C ASN A 152 -6.76 6.47 -12.04
N VAL A 153 -6.92 7.38 -13.00
CA VAL A 153 -5.84 7.77 -13.92
C VAL A 153 -4.69 8.41 -13.16
N GLN A 154 -4.96 9.27 -12.17
CA GLN A 154 -3.91 9.89 -11.35
C GLN A 154 -3.07 8.83 -10.62
N LEU A 155 -3.71 7.83 -10.02
CA LEU A 155 -3.01 6.75 -9.33
C LEU A 155 -2.23 5.86 -10.31
N GLN A 156 -2.82 5.50 -11.46
CA GLN A 156 -2.14 4.72 -12.50
C GLN A 156 -0.91 5.45 -13.07
N VAL A 157 -1.01 6.75 -13.28
CA VAL A 157 0.15 7.56 -13.71
C VAL A 157 1.24 7.53 -12.66
N MET A 158 0.90 7.72 -11.38
CA MET A 158 1.90 7.72 -10.29
C MET A 158 2.57 6.35 -10.13
N THR A 159 1.81 5.25 -10.12
CA THR A 159 2.39 3.90 -10.07
C THR A 159 3.28 3.61 -11.27
N GLY A 160 2.92 4.08 -12.46
CA GLY A 160 3.75 3.99 -13.66
C GLY A 160 5.04 4.80 -13.58
N VAL A 161 5.00 6.00 -12.99
CA VAL A 161 6.19 6.84 -12.76
C VAL A 161 7.13 6.15 -11.76
N ILE A 162 6.60 5.64 -10.66
CA ILE A 162 7.38 4.90 -9.66
C ILE A 162 8.08 3.70 -10.32
N LEU A 163 7.32 2.87 -11.02
CA LEU A 163 7.84 1.64 -11.63
C LEU A 163 8.94 1.92 -12.65
N ARG A 164 8.74 2.93 -13.52
CA ARG A 164 9.77 3.35 -14.49
C ARG A 164 10.98 3.97 -13.83
N GLY A 165 10.80 4.74 -12.76
CA GLY A 165 11.90 5.37 -12.01
C GLY A 165 12.79 4.36 -11.31
N LEU A 166 12.26 3.19 -10.97
CA LEU A 166 12.99 2.10 -10.34
C LEU A 166 13.52 1.07 -11.33
N GLN A 167 13.04 1.06 -12.57
CA GLN A 167 13.51 0.13 -13.59
C GLN A 167 14.96 0.40 -13.96
N GLN A 168 15.81 -0.63 -13.87
CA GLN A 168 17.17 -0.48 -14.34
C GLN A 168 17.20 -0.36 -15.88
N ASN A 169 17.64 0.80 -16.36
CA ASN A 169 17.86 0.99 -17.79
C ASN A 169 19.11 0.26 -18.24
N SER A 170 19.01 -0.49 -19.33
CA SER A 170 20.14 -1.20 -19.94
C SER A 170 21.28 -0.27 -20.45
N LEU A 171 21.09 1.05 -20.35
CA LEU A 171 22.08 2.06 -20.74
C LEU A 171 23.12 2.35 -19.66
N ASP A 172 22.88 1.97 -18.39
CA ASP A 172 23.80 2.22 -17.27
C ASP A 172 24.85 1.12 -17.06
N LYS A 173 24.92 0.15 -18.00
CA LYS A 173 25.93 -0.92 -18.01
C LYS A 173 27.12 -0.56 -18.95
N LYS A 174 27.71 0.62 -18.71
CA LYS A 174 29.00 0.95 -19.34
C LYS A 174 30.05 1.31 -18.30
#